data_855b8aabad938549b52c59ab3a121d65
#
_entry.id   855b8aabad938549b52c59ab3a121d65
#
_cell.length_a   1.000
_cell.length_b   1.000
_cell.length_c   1.000
_cell.angle_alpha   90.00
_cell.angle_beta   90.00
_cell.angle_gamma   90.00
#
_symmetry.space_group_name_H-M   'P 1'
#
loop_
_entity.id
_entity.type
_entity.pdbx_description
1 polymer ?
#
loop_
_entity_poly.entity_id
_entity_poly.type
_entity_poly.pdbx_seq_one_letter_code
_entity_poly.pdbx_strand_id
1 'polypeptide(L)'
;MSSETQSSTTNQKLNSSASAAAKRILIVEDSPMNRELLNDYLEYLGYEVFALAEGSGFFQALIDFQPDLILLDLKLPDIDGYTILQQIQEGTEWLHIPIIVVSAFAFQVDKDKALRLGARRFIVKPVNIVDLKQAIQEELQMGSLEASC
;
A
#
# COMPACT_ATOMS: atom_id res chain seq x y z
N MET A 1 14.16 -32.93 -23.87
CA MET A 1 13.85 -32.28 -23.49
C MET A 1 13.71 -31.72 -22.82
N SER A 2 13.75 -31.73 -22.93
CA SER A 2 13.39 -30.85 -22.38
C SER A 2 13.27 -30.19 -21.75
N SER A 3 13.32 -30.37 -21.80
CA SER A 3 13.03 -29.44 -21.22
C SER A 3 13.12 -28.73 -20.81
N GLU A 4 13.16 -28.61 -20.96
CA GLU A 4 13.06 -27.62 -20.62
C GLU A 4 12.83 -26.80 -20.36
N THR A 5 12.79 -27.21 -20.77
CA THR A 5 12.38 -26.20 -20.54
C THR A 5 12.14 -25.59 -20.13
N GLN A 6 11.97 -25.87 -20.31
CA GLN A 6 11.55 -24.98 -19.92
C GLN A 6 11.54 -24.40 -19.40
N SER A 7 11.71 -24.60 -19.64
CA SER A 7 11.62 -23.68 -19.04
C SER A 7 11.77 -23.04 -18.85
N SER A 8 11.85 -23.02 -19.26
CA SER A 8 11.86 -21.95 -18.97
C SER A 8 11.45 -21.21 -18.86
N THR A 9 11.14 -21.36 -19.13
CA THR A 9 10.74 -20.33 -18.87
C THR A 9 10.45 -19.74 -18.20
N THR A 10 10.39 -19.83 -18.23
CA THR A 10 10.15 -19.03 -17.43
C THR A 10 10.57 -18.40 -16.86
N ASN A 11 11.10 -18.27 -17.12
CA ASN A 11 11.51 -17.44 -16.48
C ASN A 11 11.72 -16.57 -16.38
N GLN A 12 11.85 -16.29 -16.90
CA GLN A 12 12.10 -15.31 -16.64
C GLN A 12 11.72 -14.37 -16.25
N LYS A 13 11.42 -14.48 -16.32
CA LYS A 13 11.12 -13.62 -15.58
C LYS A 13 11.55 -13.50 -14.45
N LEU A 14 11.93 -13.97 -14.42
CA LEU A 14 12.24 -13.84 -13.43
C LEU A 14 13.22 -13.57 -13.02
N ASN A 15 13.81 -13.51 -13.39
CA ASN A 15 14.60 -13.14 -12.81
C ASN A 15 15.06 -12.28 -12.43
N SER A 16 15.11 -12.10 -13.01
CA SER A 16 15.63 -11.30 -12.55
C SER A 16 15.49 -10.84 -11.57
N SER A 17 15.30 -10.83 -11.44
CA SER A 17 15.17 -10.58 -10.40
C SER A 17 15.33 -11.16 -9.51
N ALA A 18 15.74 -11.84 -10.12
CA ALA A 18 15.83 -12.64 -9.13
C ALA A 18 15.89 -12.10 -7.92
N SER A 19 16.17 -11.36 -7.91
CA SER A 19 16.45 -10.99 -6.77
C SER A 19 15.43 -10.40 -6.02
N ALA A 20 14.87 -9.53 -6.44
CA ALA A 20 14.00 -8.78 -5.60
C ALA A 20 12.62 -9.33 -5.65
N ALA A 21 12.06 -9.65 -4.53
CA ALA A 21 10.66 -9.95 -4.41
C ALA A 21 9.86 -8.69 -4.75
N ALA A 22 8.66 -8.87 -5.27
CA ALA A 22 7.76 -7.75 -5.53
C ALA A 22 7.45 -7.02 -4.22
N LYS A 23 7.36 -5.70 -4.28
CA LYS A 23 6.92 -4.92 -3.13
C LYS A 23 5.45 -5.18 -2.87
N ARG A 24 5.08 -5.15 -1.60
CA ARG A 24 3.74 -5.50 -1.14
C ARG A 24 2.97 -4.27 -0.72
N ILE A 25 1.76 -4.13 -1.24
CA ILE A 25 0.89 -3.00 -0.91
C ILE A 25 -0.40 -3.52 -0.30
N LEU A 26 -0.72 -3.02 0.89
CA LEU A 26 -1.98 -3.30 1.55
C LEU A 26 -2.95 -2.17 1.26
N ILE A 27 -4.12 -2.50 0.74
CA ILE A 27 -5.17 -1.53 0.45
C ILE A 27 -6.30 -1.72 1.44
N VAL A 28 -6.78 -0.64 2.05
CA VAL A 28 -8.00 -0.66 2.85
C VAL A 28 -8.98 0.33 2.23
N GLU A 29 -9.99 -0.18 1.57
CA GLU A 29 -10.93 0.61 0.77
C GLU A 29 -12.29 -0.07 0.77
N ASP A 30 -13.33 0.60 1.25
CA ASP A 30 -14.64 -0.02 1.37
C ASP A 30 -15.43 -0.07 0.07
N SER A 31 -15.18 0.82 -0.88
CA SER A 31 -15.87 0.79 -2.17
C SER A 31 -15.35 -0.38 -3.01
N PRO A 32 -16.23 -1.35 -3.37
CA PRO A 32 -15.77 -2.49 -4.16
C PRO A 32 -15.17 -2.08 -5.49
N MET A 33 -15.76 -1.08 -6.15
CA MET A 33 -15.26 -0.61 -7.44
C MET A 33 -13.86 -0.01 -7.31
N ASN A 34 -13.67 0.86 -6.33
CA ASN A 34 -12.36 1.49 -6.13
C ASN A 34 -11.32 0.48 -5.70
N ARG A 35 -11.72 -0.45 -4.83
CA ARG A 35 -10.81 -1.47 -4.34
C ARG A 35 -10.33 -2.37 -5.48
N GLU A 36 -11.25 -2.79 -6.33
CA GLU A 36 -10.90 -3.64 -7.46
C GLU A 36 -10.01 -2.91 -8.47
N LEU A 37 -10.37 -1.67 -8.77
CA LEU A 37 -9.59 -0.85 -9.70
C LEU A 37 -8.17 -0.64 -9.22
N LEU A 38 -7.99 -0.29 -7.94
CA LEU A 38 -6.67 -0.10 -7.37
C LEU A 38 -5.88 -1.41 -7.36
N ASN A 39 -6.54 -2.49 -6.97
CA ASN A 39 -5.90 -3.80 -6.92
C ASN A 39 -5.37 -4.18 -8.29
N ASP A 40 -6.21 -4.09 -9.31
CA ASP A 40 -5.83 -4.48 -10.66
C ASP A 40 -4.70 -3.61 -11.20
N TYR A 41 -4.79 -2.32 -10.98
CA TYR A 41 -3.78 -1.39 -11.48
C TYR A 41 -2.42 -1.65 -10.83
N LEU A 42 -2.41 -1.83 -9.52
CA LEU A 42 -1.16 -2.03 -8.80
C LEU A 42 -0.54 -3.40 -9.13
N GLU A 43 -1.37 -4.41 -9.33
CA GLU A 43 -0.85 -5.70 -9.79
C GLU A 43 -0.26 -5.59 -11.19
N TYR A 44 -0.91 -4.81 -12.05
CA TYR A 44 -0.39 -4.54 -13.38
C TYR A 44 1.00 -3.89 -13.33
N LEU A 45 1.22 -3.03 -12.34
CA LEU A 45 2.52 -2.37 -12.17
C LEU A 45 3.58 -3.29 -11.55
N GLY A 46 3.21 -4.49 -11.15
CA GLY A 46 4.17 -5.47 -10.62
C GLY A 46 4.19 -5.59 -9.12
N TYR A 47 3.28 -4.92 -8.40
CA TYR A 47 3.20 -5.04 -6.95
C TYR A 47 2.38 -6.26 -6.56
N GLU A 48 2.69 -6.79 -5.39
CA GLU A 48 1.85 -7.81 -4.76
C GLU A 48 0.85 -7.06 -3.88
N VAL A 49 -0.44 -7.35 -4.03
CA VAL A 49 -1.49 -6.54 -3.40
C VAL A 49 -2.39 -7.41 -2.54
N PHE A 50 -2.72 -6.93 -1.36
CA PHE A 50 -3.77 -7.51 -0.54
C PHE A 50 -4.76 -6.39 -0.19
N ALA A 51 -6.04 -6.62 -0.46
CA ALA A 51 -7.04 -5.58 -0.32
C ALA A 51 -8.08 -5.96 0.72
N LEU A 52 -8.37 -5.04 1.63
CA LEU A 52 -9.39 -5.20 2.66
C LEU A 52 -10.54 -4.24 2.39
N ALA A 53 -11.77 -4.70 2.67
CA ALA A 53 -12.97 -3.87 2.53
C ALA A 53 -13.26 -3.06 3.78
N GLU A 54 -12.66 -3.42 4.89
CA GLU A 54 -12.95 -2.77 6.17
C GLU A 54 -11.74 -2.88 7.08
N GLY A 55 -11.77 -2.18 8.19
CA GLY A 55 -10.61 -2.09 9.07
C GLY A 55 -10.39 -3.27 9.98
N SER A 56 -11.40 -4.14 10.16
CA SER A 56 -11.34 -5.18 11.19
C SER A 56 -10.19 -6.16 11.02
N GLY A 57 -9.77 -6.42 9.80
CA GLY A 57 -8.66 -7.35 9.56
C GLY A 57 -7.30 -6.69 9.41
N PHE A 58 -7.22 -5.39 9.69
CA PHE A 58 -6.04 -4.62 9.33
C PHE A 58 -4.76 -5.09 10.03
N PHE A 59 -4.81 -5.23 11.36
CA PHE A 59 -3.59 -5.58 12.10
C PHE A 59 -3.16 -7.02 11.84
N GLN A 60 -4.13 -7.92 11.63
CA GLN A 60 -3.78 -9.29 11.23
C GLN A 60 -3.09 -9.30 9.86
N ALA A 61 -3.57 -8.44 8.95
CA ALA A 61 -2.95 -8.33 7.63
C ALA A 61 -1.53 -7.79 7.72
N LEU A 62 -1.25 -6.86 8.64
CA LEU A 62 0.11 -6.37 8.84
C LEU A 62 1.04 -7.51 9.23
N ILE A 63 0.57 -8.40 10.09
CA ILE A 63 1.37 -9.52 10.57
C ILE A 63 1.57 -10.54 9.45
N ASP A 64 0.50 -10.91 8.76
CA ASP A 64 0.53 -12.00 7.79
C ASP A 64 1.10 -11.60 6.45
N PHE A 65 0.74 -10.43 5.97
CA PHE A 65 1.12 -9.98 4.63
C PHE A 65 2.43 -9.21 4.62
N GLN A 66 2.74 -8.51 5.70
CA GLN A 66 3.95 -7.71 5.86
C GLN A 66 4.12 -6.72 4.71
N PRO A 67 3.22 -5.75 4.60
CA PRO A 67 3.26 -4.80 3.48
C PRO A 67 4.45 -3.86 3.57
N ASP A 68 4.88 -3.40 2.41
CA ASP A 68 5.91 -2.36 2.30
C ASP A 68 5.29 -0.97 2.25
N LEU A 69 4.00 -0.89 1.96
CA LEU A 69 3.28 0.37 1.87
C LEU A 69 1.80 0.11 2.09
N ILE A 70 1.10 1.07 2.67
CA ILE A 70 -0.33 0.97 2.95
C ILE A 70 -1.07 2.11 2.27
N LEU A 71 -2.15 1.77 1.54
CA LEU A 71 -3.12 2.76 1.05
C LEU A 71 -4.34 2.65 1.95
N LEU A 72 -4.68 3.72 2.64
CA LEU A 72 -5.72 3.70 3.67
C LEU A 72 -6.79 4.73 3.40
N ASP A 73 -8.03 4.29 3.25
CA ASP A 73 -9.18 5.17 3.25
C ASP A 73 -9.52 5.54 4.69
N LEU A 74 -9.83 6.79 4.94
CA LEU A 74 -10.18 7.23 6.28
C LEU A 74 -11.59 6.84 6.67
N LYS A 75 -12.49 6.77 5.70
CA LYS A 75 -13.90 6.49 6.00
C LYS A 75 -14.21 5.03 5.70
N LEU A 76 -14.11 4.22 6.71
CA LEU A 76 -14.39 2.79 6.63
C LEU A 76 -15.68 2.48 7.38
N PRO A 77 -16.37 1.37 7.04
CA PRO A 77 -17.68 1.09 7.66
C PRO A 77 -17.61 0.68 9.13
N ASP A 78 -16.50 0.11 9.56
CA ASP A 78 -16.40 -0.48 10.90
C ASP A 78 -15.49 0.29 11.84
N ILE A 79 -14.44 0.93 11.34
CA ILE A 79 -13.50 1.64 12.19
C ILE A 79 -13.02 2.88 11.46
N ASP A 80 -12.83 3.95 12.19
CA ASP A 80 -12.32 5.20 11.66
C ASP A 80 -10.86 5.03 11.26
N GLY A 81 -10.50 5.43 10.04
CA GLY A 81 -9.13 5.36 9.57
C GLY A 81 -8.14 6.14 10.43
N TYR A 82 -8.58 7.24 11.05
CA TYR A 82 -7.74 7.97 11.99
C TYR A 82 -7.36 7.09 13.19
N THR A 83 -8.28 6.25 13.63
CA THR A 83 -8.01 5.32 14.74
C THR A 83 -6.92 4.34 14.35
N ILE A 84 -6.97 3.84 13.12
CA ILE A 84 -5.93 2.96 12.61
C ILE A 84 -4.58 3.66 12.60
N LEU A 85 -4.53 4.90 12.10
CA LEU A 85 -3.30 5.69 12.08
C LEU A 85 -2.75 5.86 13.50
N GLN A 86 -3.62 6.19 14.44
CA GLN A 86 -3.20 6.41 15.81
C GLN A 86 -2.64 5.14 16.42
N GLN A 87 -3.27 4.00 16.17
CA GLN A 87 -2.80 2.73 16.72
C GLN A 87 -1.44 2.33 16.16
N ILE A 88 -1.19 2.61 14.87
CA ILE A 88 0.12 2.37 14.30
C ILE A 88 1.17 3.26 14.95
N GLN A 89 0.81 4.52 15.19
CA GLN A 89 1.70 5.51 15.79
C GLN A 89 2.10 5.14 17.21
N GLU A 90 1.19 4.51 17.95
CA GLU A 90 1.43 4.10 19.33
C GLU A 90 2.35 2.89 19.43
N GLY A 91 2.41 2.07 18.40
CA GLY A 91 3.33 0.95 18.36
C GLY A 91 4.64 1.36 17.73
N THR A 92 5.63 0.48 17.78
CA THR A 92 6.91 0.75 17.13
C THR A 92 7.17 -0.20 15.97
N GLU A 93 6.37 -1.25 15.87
CA GLU A 93 6.62 -2.33 14.91
C GLU A 93 6.42 -1.90 13.47
N TRP A 94 5.47 -1.01 13.23
CA TRP A 94 5.06 -0.68 11.87
C TRP A 94 5.33 0.78 11.48
N LEU A 95 6.08 1.51 12.32
CA LEU A 95 6.34 2.94 12.06
C LEU A 95 7.12 3.16 10.76
N HIS A 96 7.86 2.16 10.32
CA HIS A 96 8.67 2.26 9.11
C HIS A 96 7.85 2.12 7.82
N ILE A 97 6.59 1.67 7.92
CA ILE A 97 5.78 1.43 6.74
C ILE A 97 5.10 2.73 6.33
N PRO A 98 5.37 3.25 5.12
CA PRO A 98 4.70 4.47 4.68
C PRO A 98 3.22 4.24 4.45
N ILE A 99 2.41 5.18 4.93
CA ILE A 99 0.97 5.14 4.77
C ILE A 99 0.54 6.31 3.91
N ILE A 100 -0.13 6.02 2.82
CA ILE A 100 -0.73 7.03 1.97
C ILE A 100 -2.23 6.99 2.22
N VAL A 101 -2.76 8.09 2.73
CA VAL A 101 -4.20 8.21 2.94
C VAL A 101 -4.87 8.62 1.63
N VAL A 102 -5.96 7.94 1.30
CA VAL A 102 -6.75 8.25 0.11
C VAL A 102 -8.17 8.52 0.57
N SER A 103 -8.66 9.74 0.44
CA SER A 103 -9.94 10.12 1.04
C SER A 103 -10.72 11.08 0.18
N ALA A 104 -12.05 10.99 0.25
CA ALA A 104 -12.94 11.95 -0.38
C ALA A 104 -12.99 13.28 0.38
N PHE A 105 -12.57 13.29 1.64
CA PHE A 105 -12.58 14.51 2.45
C PHE A 105 -11.36 15.36 2.12
N ALA A 106 -11.59 16.58 1.64
CA ALA A 106 -10.52 17.43 1.14
C ALA A 106 -10.27 18.67 1.99
N PHE A 107 -10.85 18.73 3.19
CA PHE A 107 -10.64 19.90 4.07
C PHE A 107 -9.23 19.87 4.64
N GLN A 108 -8.67 21.07 4.81
CA GLN A 108 -7.30 21.19 5.32
C GLN A 108 -7.16 20.54 6.70
N VAL A 109 -8.20 20.64 7.53
CA VAL A 109 -8.17 20.06 8.88
C VAL A 109 -8.03 18.54 8.81
N ASP A 110 -8.64 17.90 7.82
CA ASP A 110 -8.54 16.45 7.66
C ASP A 110 -7.14 16.05 7.24
N LYS A 111 -6.57 16.79 6.30
CA LYS A 111 -5.20 16.53 5.83
C LYS A 111 -4.20 16.72 6.97
N ASP A 112 -4.33 17.81 7.69
CA ASP A 112 -3.40 18.11 8.79
C ASP A 112 -3.47 17.03 9.86
N LYS A 113 -4.68 16.57 10.18
CA LYS A 113 -4.85 15.54 11.19
C LYS A 113 -4.20 14.23 10.76
N ALA A 114 -4.43 13.83 9.51
CA ALA A 114 -3.85 12.59 9.00
C ALA A 114 -2.32 12.65 9.03
N LEU A 115 -1.75 13.77 8.60
CA LEU A 115 -0.29 13.91 8.58
C LEU A 115 0.28 13.93 9.99
N ARG A 116 -0.40 14.58 10.93
CA ARG A 116 0.04 14.58 12.34
C ARG A 116 0.02 13.17 12.92
N LEU A 117 -0.91 12.33 12.46
CA LEU A 117 -1.02 10.96 12.95
C LEU A 117 -0.12 9.99 12.18
N GLY A 118 0.78 10.51 11.35
CA GLY A 118 1.81 9.69 10.74
C GLY A 118 1.63 9.34 9.29
N ALA A 119 0.55 9.79 8.64
CA ALA A 119 0.41 9.56 7.20
C ALA A 119 1.52 10.31 6.46
N ARG A 120 2.10 9.67 5.48
CA ARG A 120 3.17 10.28 4.69
C ARG A 120 2.61 11.18 3.61
N ARG A 121 1.46 10.84 3.07
CA ARG A 121 0.80 11.61 2.02
C ARG A 121 -0.70 11.52 2.16
N PHE A 122 -1.37 12.51 1.61
CA PHE A 122 -2.83 12.58 1.59
C PHE A 122 -3.26 12.83 0.14
N ILE A 123 -3.98 11.87 -0.43
CA ILE A 123 -4.46 11.97 -1.81
C ILE A 123 -5.98 12.09 -1.77
N VAL A 124 -6.51 13.10 -2.45
CA VAL A 124 -7.94 13.38 -2.48
C VAL A 124 -8.60 12.60 -3.62
N LYS A 125 -9.72 11.95 -3.34
CA LYS A 125 -10.49 11.27 -4.38
C LYS A 125 -11.25 12.29 -5.22
N PRO A 126 -11.44 12.02 -6.51
CA PRO A 126 -11.08 10.81 -7.24
C PRO A 126 -9.58 10.75 -7.48
N VAL A 127 -9.03 9.55 -7.38
CA VAL A 127 -7.59 9.35 -7.45
C VAL A 127 -7.09 9.51 -8.88
N ASN A 128 -6.06 10.35 -9.05
CA ASN A 128 -5.32 10.39 -10.30
C ASN A 128 -4.31 9.26 -10.27
N ILE A 129 -4.46 8.31 -11.19
CA ILE A 129 -3.64 7.09 -11.18
C ILE A 129 -2.16 7.38 -11.39
N VAL A 130 -1.83 8.36 -12.22
CA VAL A 130 -0.44 8.74 -12.47
C VAL A 130 0.18 9.32 -11.19
N ASP A 131 -0.55 10.18 -10.50
CA ASP A 131 -0.08 10.78 -9.25
C ASP A 131 0.09 9.71 -8.17
N LEU A 132 -0.83 8.76 -8.10
CA LEU A 132 -0.74 7.68 -7.13
C LEU A 132 0.48 6.81 -7.39
N LYS A 133 0.70 6.44 -8.65
CA LYS A 133 1.87 5.65 -9.04
C LYS A 133 3.15 6.34 -8.60
N GLN A 134 3.25 7.63 -8.89
CA GLN A 134 4.44 8.40 -8.54
C GLN A 134 4.64 8.46 -7.03
N ALA A 135 3.56 8.71 -6.28
CA ALA A 135 3.63 8.77 -4.82
C ALA A 135 4.12 7.45 -4.23
N ILE A 136 3.59 6.34 -4.73
CA ILE A 136 3.99 5.02 -4.26
C ILE A 136 5.47 4.78 -4.56
N GLN A 137 5.90 5.09 -5.77
CA GLN A 137 7.30 4.89 -6.14
C GLN A 137 8.23 5.71 -5.27
N GLU A 138 7.88 6.95 -5.01
CA GLU A 138 8.71 7.83 -4.19
C GLU A 138 8.80 7.35 -2.76
N GLU A 139 7.69 6.89 -2.18
CA GLU A 139 7.71 6.42 -0.80
C GLU A 139 8.49 5.11 -0.66
N LEU A 140 8.35 4.21 -1.62
CA LEU A 140 9.10 2.96 -1.58
C LEU A 140 10.59 3.19 -1.79
N GLN A 141 10.96 4.15 -2.62
CA GLN A 141 12.36 4.52 -2.84
C GLN A 141 12.98 5.13 -1.59
N MET A 142 12.25 6.01 -0.91
CA MET A 142 12.75 6.64 0.30
C MET A 142 12.99 5.62 1.39
N GLY A 143 12.09 4.64 1.53
CA GLY A 143 12.28 3.55 2.47
C GLY A 143 13.55 2.76 2.20
N SER A 144 13.84 2.49 0.93
CA SER A 144 15.06 1.79 0.55
C SER A 144 16.31 2.60 0.86
N LEU A 145 16.26 3.90 0.61
CA LEU A 145 17.39 4.78 0.93
C LEU A 145 17.65 4.85 2.42
N GLU A 146 16.59 4.94 3.21
CA GLU A 146 16.73 4.96 4.66
C GLU A 146 17.30 3.66 5.17
N ALA A 147 16.90 2.55 4.59
CA ALA A 147 17.40 1.25 5.00
C ALA A 147 18.88 1.06 4.64
N SER A 148 19.35 1.74 3.61
CA SER A 148 20.74 1.65 3.20
C SER A 148 21.67 2.50 4.05
N CYS A 149 21.13 3.47 4.72
CA CYS A 149 21.93 4.30 5.59
C CYS A 149 22.10 3.65 6.95
#